data_18051caa789fc3b8ed1072d7e89fc516
#
_entry.id   18051caa789fc3b8ed1072d7e89fc516
#
_cell.length_a   1.000
_cell.length_b   1.000
_cell.length_c   1.000
_cell.angle_alpha   90.00
_cell.angle_beta   90.00
_cell.angle_gamma   90.00
#
_symmetry.space_group_name_H-M   'P 1'
#
loop_
_entity.id
_entity.type
_entity.pdbx_description
1 polymer ?
#
loop_
_entity_poly.entity_id
_entity_poly.type
_entity_poly.pdbx_seq_one_letter_code
_entity_poly.pdbx_strand_id
1 'polypeptide(L)'
;MNQVQVEQKSYQMPPHDGFTVAFFLTVADVERSARLYETVFGGRILSGGDSNGLPGYIQIANTWLIVNVGGGPTPEKPSVTLSVPEADKISSFMHIRVADIQACYELWRSRGAEFITEPKDKYGETLCYIRDPDGYIIEVAQNKPGFAFG
;
A
#
# COMPACT_ATOMS: atom_id res chain seq x y z
N MET A 1 -9.82 -16.89 23.44
CA MET A 1 -8.62 -16.43 22.73
C MET A 1 -8.94 -15.17 21.96
N ASN A 2 -8.16 -14.14 22.14
CA ASN A 2 -8.38 -12.89 21.45
C ASN A 2 -7.90 -12.99 20.01
N GLN A 3 -8.75 -12.56 19.11
CA GLN A 3 -8.44 -12.52 17.71
C GLN A 3 -7.83 -11.15 17.37
N VAL A 4 -6.69 -11.16 16.73
CA VAL A 4 -6.04 -9.92 16.34
C VAL A 4 -6.79 -9.28 15.19
N GLN A 5 -7.06 -7.99 15.31
CA GLN A 5 -7.72 -7.23 14.27
C GLN A 5 -6.70 -6.84 13.20
N VAL A 6 -6.82 -7.41 12.02
CA VAL A 6 -5.98 -7.06 10.88
C VAL A 6 -6.73 -6.38 9.75
N GLU A 7 -8.06 -6.35 9.84
CA GLU A 7 -8.89 -5.66 8.85
C GLU A 7 -9.09 -4.19 9.23
N GLN A 8 -9.42 -3.37 8.27
CA GLN A 8 -9.34 -1.93 8.37
C GLN A 8 -10.68 -1.25 8.47
N LYS A 9 -10.70 -0.08 9.12
CA LYS A 9 -11.86 0.80 9.08
C LYS A 9 -11.93 1.50 7.74
N SER A 10 -13.15 1.83 7.34
CA SER A 10 -13.39 2.62 6.14
C SER A 10 -13.43 4.10 6.48
N TYR A 11 -12.84 4.90 5.62
CA TYR A 11 -12.90 6.37 5.69
C TYR A 11 -13.55 6.89 4.41
N GLN A 12 -14.25 8.00 4.53
CA GLN A 12 -14.96 8.55 3.40
C GLN A 12 -14.04 9.38 2.51
N MET A 13 -14.20 9.22 1.19
CA MET A 13 -13.50 10.02 0.21
C MET A 13 -14.44 10.33 -0.95
N PRO A 14 -14.51 11.56 -1.47
CA PRO A 14 -13.78 12.73 -0.97
C PRO A 14 -14.30 13.19 0.39
N PRO A 15 -13.54 13.99 1.12
CA PRO A 15 -13.99 14.44 2.44
C PRO A 15 -15.08 15.51 2.31
N HIS A 16 -15.96 15.57 3.32
CA HIS A 16 -16.95 16.64 3.40
C HIS A 16 -16.33 17.96 3.85
N ASP A 17 -15.23 17.87 4.59
CA ASP A 17 -14.59 19.01 5.20
C ASP A 17 -13.10 18.72 5.32
N GLY A 18 -12.28 19.75 5.35
CA GLY A 18 -10.84 19.60 5.42
C GLY A 18 -10.26 18.92 4.18
N PHE A 19 -9.31 18.03 4.41
CA PHE A 19 -8.65 17.31 3.32
C PHE A 19 -8.31 15.90 3.73
N THR A 20 -8.13 15.02 2.74
CA THR A 20 -7.62 13.67 2.93
C THR A 20 -6.35 13.51 2.11
N VAL A 21 -5.56 12.52 2.47
CA VAL A 21 -4.32 12.21 1.76
C VAL A 21 -4.49 10.87 1.06
N ALA A 22 -4.17 10.84 -0.21
CA ALA A 22 -4.11 9.62 -0.99
C ALA A 22 -2.68 9.47 -1.53
N PHE A 23 -2.30 8.24 -1.84
CA PHE A 23 -1.00 7.97 -2.43
C PHE A 23 -1.19 7.43 -3.85
N PHE A 24 -0.47 8.00 -4.80
CA PHE A 24 -0.58 7.61 -6.20
C PHE A 24 0.53 6.63 -6.56
N LEU A 25 0.15 5.52 -7.18
CA LEU A 25 1.09 4.54 -7.70
C LEU A 25 0.92 4.42 -9.22
N THR A 26 2.02 4.56 -9.93
CA THR A 26 2.04 4.25 -11.35
C THR A 26 2.22 2.75 -11.52
N VAL A 27 1.29 2.11 -12.21
CA VAL A 27 1.25 0.66 -12.33
C VAL A 27 1.17 0.24 -13.80
N ALA A 28 1.60 -0.97 -14.08
CA ALA A 28 1.52 -1.51 -15.44
C ALA A 28 0.12 -2.03 -15.75
N ASP A 29 -0.60 -2.51 -14.73
CA ASP A 29 -1.92 -3.12 -14.90
C ASP A 29 -2.80 -2.68 -13.73
N VAL A 30 -3.73 -1.77 -14.03
CA VAL A 30 -4.59 -1.16 -13.00
C VAL A 30 -5.45 -2.18 -12.29
N GLU A 31 -6.08 -3.09 -13.04
CA GLU A 31 -6.95 -4.10 -12.46
C GLU A 31 -6.18 -5.06 -11.56
N ARG A 32 -5.01 -5.51 -11.99
CA ARG A 32 -4.15 -6.39 -11.20
C ARG A 32 -3.75 -5.73 -9.89
N SER A 33 -3.36 -4.47 -9.94
CA SER A 33 -2.94 -3.74 -8.75
C SER A 33 -4.09 -3.52 -7.78
N ALA A 34 -5.24 -3.11 -8.29
CA ALA A 34 -6.43 -2.94 -7.44
C ALA A 34 -6.80 -4.25 -6.73
N ARG A 35 -6.78 -5.36 -7.45
CA ARG A 35 -7.09 -6.67 -6.88
C ARG A 35 -6.08 -7.12 -5.84
N LEU A 36 -4.80 -6.81 -6.03
CA LEU A 36 -3.79 -7.17 -5.05
C LEU A 36 -4.05 -6.49 -3.71
N TYR A 37 -4.29 -5.18 -3.74
CA TYR A 37 -4.52 -4.42 -2.51
C TYR A 37 -5.84 -4.81 -1.85
N GLU A 38 -6.84 -5.18 -2.63
CA GLU A 38 -8.08 -5.73 -2.10
C GLU A 38 -7.86 -7.09 -1.44
N THR A 39 -7.22 -8.00 -2.15
CA THR A 39 -7.06 -9.39 -1.71
C THR A 39 -6.12 -9.51 -0.53
N VAL A 40 -4.97 -8.85 -0.59
CA VAL A 40 -3.94 -9.00 0.44
C VAL A 40 -4.31 -8.24 1.70
N PHE A 41 -4.64 -6.97 1.56
CA PHE A 41 -4.81 -6.09 2.72
C PHE A 41 -6.26 -5.87 3.13
N GLY A 42 -7.20 -6.51 2.46
CA GLY A 42 -8.62 -6.29 2.74
C GLY A 42 -9.08 -4.91 2.30
N GLY A 43 -8.40 -4.32 1.31
CA GLY A 43 -8.76 -3.02 0.77
C GLY A 43 -10.12 -3.05 0.09
N ARG A 44 -10.74 -1.88 -0.02
CA ARG A 44 -12.03 -1.75 -0.68
C ARG A 44 -11.84 -0.99 -2.00
N ILE A 45 -12.21 -1.64 -3.10
CA ILE A 45 -12.17 -1.01 -4.41
C ILE A 45 -13.37 -0.08 -4.55
N LEU A 46 -13.12 1.21 -4.71
CA LEU A 46 -14.17 2.21 -4.91
C LEU A 46 -14.45 2.40 -6.38
N SER A 47 -13.39 2.32 -7.19
CA SER A 47 -13.47 2.35 -8.64
C SER A 47 -12.34 1.46 -9.15
N GLY A 48 -12.67 0.51 -10.01
CA GLY A 48 -11.69 -0.45 -10.50
C GLY A 48 -10.72 0.12 -11.52
N GLY A 49 -11.13 1.19 -12.20
CA GLY A 49 -10.32 1.76 -13.26
C GLY A 49 -10.10 0.84 -14.44
N ASP A 50 -9.22 1.22 -15.33
CA ASP A 50 -8.77 0.38 -16.44
C ASP A 50 -7.39 0.82 -16.90
N SER A 51 -6.76 0.04 -17.77
CA SER A 51 -5.42 0.35 -18.27
C SER A 51 -5.43 1.27 -19.50
N ASN A 52 -6.57 1.88 -19.79
CA ASN A 52 -6.70 2.89 -20.85
C ASN A 52 -6.73 4.31 -20.32
N GLY A 53 -6.35 4.50 -19.05
CA GLY A 53 -6.22 5.82 -18.44
C GLY A 53 -7.22 6.13 -17.34
N LEU A 54 -8.19 5.25 -17.10
CA LEU A 54 -9.12 5.44 -15.99
C LEU A 54 -8.49 4.90 -14.70
N PRO A 55 -8.25 5.78 -13.70
CA PRO A 55 -7.57 5.34 -12.47
C PRO A 55 -8.44 4.41 -11.63
N GLY A 56 -7.77 3.52 -10.88
CA GLY A 56 -8.40 2.75 -9.84
C GLY A 56 -8.25 3.46 -8.50
N TYR A 57 -9.27 3.35 -7.65
CA TYR A 57 -9.28 3.93 -6.31
C TYR A 57 -9.53 2.84 -5.31
N ILE A 58 -8.59 2.62 -4.39
CA ILE A 58 -8.67 1.58 -3.37
C ILE A 58 -8.49 2.20 -2.01
N GLN A 59 -9.42 1.93 -1.12
CA GLN A 59 -9.28 2.32 0.28
C GLN A 59 -8.56 1.21 1.03
N ILE A 60 -7.51 1.59 1.75
CA ILE A 60 -6.75 0.66 2.57
C ILE A 60 -6.45 1.36 3.90
N ALA A 61 -6.92 0.78 5.02
CA ALA A 61 -6.79 1.38 6.34
C ALA A 61 -7.28 2.84 6.36
N ASN A 62 -6.46 3.74 6.86
CA ASN A 62 -6.76 5.16 6.96
C ASN A 62 -6.22 5.94 5.76
N THR A 63 -5.99 5.29 4.63
CA THR A 63 -5.48 5.96 3.44
C THR A 63 -6.17 5.45 2.18
N TRP A 64 -5.84 6.05 1.07
CA TRP A 64 -6.39 5.74 -0.23
C TRP A 64 -5.25 5.58 -1.21
N LEU A 65 -5.36 4.60 -2.09
CA LEU A 65 -4.43 4.43 -3.18
C LEU A 65 -5.14 4.78 -4.48
N ILE A 66 -4.44 5.56 -5.29
CA ILE A 66 -4.87 5.81 -6.66
C ILE A 66 -3.86 5.08 -7.54
N VAL A 67 -4.34 4.18 -8.39
CA VAL A 67 -3.45 3.43 -9.28
C VAL A 67 -3.82 3.78 -10.72
N ASN A 68 -2.81 4.08 -11.53
CA ASN A 68 -3.04 4.38 -12.94
C ASN A 68 -1.79 4.05 -13.74
N VAL A 69 -1.99 3.90 -15.03
CA VAL A 69 -0.86 3.65 -15.94
C VAL A 69 0.01 4.90 -16.05
N GLY A 70 1.27 4.68 -16.38
CA GLY A 70 2.21 5.76 -16.56
C GLY A 70 2.00 6.53 -17.83
N GLY A 71 2.81 7.53 -18.02
CA GLY A 71 2.78 8.33 -19.22
C GLY A 71 3.67 9.55 -19.12
N GLY A 72 3.89 10.14 -20.25
CA GLY A 72 4.70 11.35 -20.37
C GLY A 72 4.00 12.58 -19.83
N PRO A 73 4.62 13.74 -20.02
CA PRO A 73 4.07 14.99 -19.51
C PRO A 73 2.67 15.30 -20.00
N THR A 74 1.93 16.00 -19.17
CA THR A 74 0.58 16.48 -19.45
C THR A 74 0.52 17.98 -19.16
N PRO A 75 -0.55 18.70 -19.60
CA PRO A 75 -0.62 20.14 -19.36
C PRO A 75 -0.49 20.56 -17.90
N GLU A 76 -1.02 19.74 -16.95
CA GLU A 76 -0.95 20.05 -15.52
C GLU A 76 0.38 19.65 -14.87
N LYS A 77 1.23 18.90 -15.58
CA LYS A 77 2.57 18.54 -15.11
C LYS A 77 3.52 18.41 -16.30
N PRO A 78 3.87 19.53 -16.91
CA PRO A 78 4.52 19.54 -18.22
C PRO A 78 5.95 19.00 -18.24
N SER A 79 6.58 18.81 -17.09
CA SER A 79 7.96 18.28 -17.02
C SER A 79 8.05 16.94 -16.35
N VAL A 80 6.92 16.29 -16.04
CA VAL A 80 6.91 15.05 -15.25
C VAL A 80 6.45 13.86 -16.09
N THR A 81 7.24 12.81 -16.06
CA THR A 81 6.87 11.52 -16.62
C THR A 81 6.65 10.55 -15.48
N LEU A 82 5.49 9.87 -15.51
CA LEU A 82 5.18 8.83 -14.54
C LEU A 82 5.55 7.47 -15.11
N SER A 83 6.28 6.68 -14.33
CA SER A 83 6.69 5.34 -14.74
C SER A 83 6.69 4.40 -13.55
N VAL A 84 6.56 3.09 -13.82
CA VAL A 84 6.77 2.09 -12.77
C VAL A 84 8.22 2.18 -12.28
N PRO A 85 8.49 1.78 -11.03
CA PRO A 85 9.85 1.85 -10.51
C PRO A 85 10.77 0.87 -11.22
N GLU A 86 12.04 1.23 -11.27
CA GLU A 86 13.08 0.29 -11.67
C GLU A 86 13.24 -0.74 -10.55
N ALA A 87 13.46 -2.01 -10.91
CA ALA A 87 13.55 -3.09 -9.95
C ALA A 87 14.54 -2.79 -8.82
N ASP A 88 14.07 -2.95 -7.58
CA ASP A 88 14.85 -2.76 -6.36
C ASP A 88 15.45 -1.36 -6.18
N LYS A 89 14.91 -0.38 -6.90
CA LYS A 89 15.32 1.03 -6.81
C LYS A 89 14.10 1.88 -6.60
N ILE A 90 13.84 2.26 -5.36
CA ILE A 90 12.73 3.11 -5.00
C ILE A 90 13.23 4.25 -4.13
N SER A 91 12.52 5.37 -4.16
CA SER A 91 12.86 6.54 -3.37
C SER A 91 11.89 6.79 -2.23
N SER A 92 10.75 6.11 -2.23
CA SER A 92 9.76 6.21 -1.17
C SER A 92 8.98 4.91 -1.09
N PHE A 93 8.33 4.67 0.02
CA PHE A 93 7.50 3.47 0.18
C PHE A 93 6.37 3.75 1.15
N MET A 94 5.31 2.96 1.03
CA MET A 94 4.20 3.00 1.97
C MET A 94 4.61 2.24 3.24
N HIS A 95 4.26 2.79 4.38
CA HIS A 95 4.54 2.20 5.67
C HIS A 95 3.24 1.81 6.36
N ILE A 96 3.15 0.57 6.79
CA ILE A 96 1.99 0.05 7.51
C ILE A 96 2.43 -0.31 8.92
N ARG A 97 1.82 0.30 9.93
CA ARG A 97 2.08 -0.01 11.32
C ARG A 97 0.99 -0.95 11.83
N VAL A 98 1.38 -2.08 12.41
CA VAL A 98 0.46 -3.14 12.80
C VAL A 98 0.58 -3.47 14.27
N ALA A 99 -0.49 -4.05 14.83
CA ALA A 99 -0.51 -4.50 16.22
C ALA A 99 0.18 -5.86 16.40
N ASP A 100 0.10 -6.73 15.39
CA ASP A 100 0.68 -8.08 15.44
C ASP A 100 1.25 -8.43 14.07
N ILE A 101 2.55 -8.19 13.92
CA ILE A 101 3.22 -8.37 12.63
C ILE A 101 3.29 -9.84 12.21
N GLN A 102 3.41 -10.76 13.17
CA GLN A 102 3.46 -12.19 12.82
C GLN A 102 2.12 -12.65 12.25
N ALA A 103 1.02 -12.21 12.84
CA ALA A 103 -0.31 -12.53 12.33
C ALA A 103 -0.53 -11.92 10.95
N CYS A 104 -0.11 -10.68 10.73
CA CYS A 104 -0.20 -10.01 9.44
C CYS A 104 0.67 -10.71 8.39
N TYR A 105 1.89 -11.07 8.75
CA TYR A 105 2.81 -11.77 7.86
C TYR A 105 2.19 -13.09 7.35
N GLU A 106 1.67 -13.89 8.27
CA GLU A 106 1.08 -15.19 7.91
C GLU A 106 -0.17 -15.00 7.05
N LEU A 107 -1.06 -14.10 7.45
CA LEU A 107 -2.30 -13.86 6.73
C LEU A 107 -2.04 -13.30 5.33
N TRP A 108 -1.25 -12.25 5.23
CA TRP A 108 -1.01 -11.60 3.94
C TRP A 108 -0.21 -12.48 3.00
N ARG A 109 0.73 -13.24 3.54
CA ARG A 109 1.46 -14.23 2.75
C ARG A 109 0.53 -15.30 2.19
N SER A 110 -0.43 -15.76 3.00
CA SER A 110 -1.42 -16.74 2.54
C SER A 110 -2.34 -16.18 1.45
N ARG A 111 -2.47 -14.85 1.40
CA ARG A 111 -3.27 -14.15 0.38
C ARG A 111 -2.45 -13.78 -0.85
N GLY A 112 -1.19 -14.17 -0.90
CA GLY A 112 -0.36 -13.99 -2.08
C GLY A 112 0.64 -12.85 -2.04
N ALA A 113 0.82 -12.18 -0.90
CA ALA A 113 1.84 -11.13 -0.78
C ALA A 113 3.23 -11.73 -0.92
N GLU A 114 4.08 -11.04 -1.68
CA GLU A 114 5.48 -11.42 -1.82
C GLU A 114 6.29 -10.66 -0.78
N PHE A 115 6.70 -11.35 0.29
CA PHE A 115 7.56 -10.77 1.30
C PHE A 115 9.02 -10.93 0.90
N ILE A 116 9.79 -9.85 1.06
CA ILE A 116 11.23 -9.89 0.76
C ILE A 116 11.95 -10.75 1.79
N THR A 117 11.58 -10.58 3.07
CA THR A 117 12.06 -11.44 4.16
C THR A 117 10.92 -11.65 5.14
N GLU A 118 11.11 -12.62 6.04
CA GLU A 118 10.27 -12.75 7.22
C GLU A 118 10.51 -11.56 8.16
N PRO A 119 9.63 -11.33 9.16
CA PRO A 119 9.83 -10.26 10.12
C PRO A 119 11.16 -10.38 10.86
N LYS A 120 11.85 -9.27 11.00
CA LYS A 120 13.15 -9.18 11.65
C LYS A 120 13.17 -8.02 12.63
N ASP A 121 13.88 -8.25 13.74
CA ASP A 121 14.05 -7.21 14.75
C ASP A 121 15.07 -6.17 14.27
N LYS A 122 14.73 -4.92 14.46
CA LYS A 122 15.62 -3.80 14.15
C LYS A 122 15.29 -2.61 15.04
N TYR A 123 16.24 -2.20 15.87
CA TYR A 123 16.06 -1.13 16.85
C TYR A 123 14.88 -1.45 17.77
N GLY A 124 13.96 -0.59 17.95
CA GLY A 124 12.80 -0.83 18.81
C GLY A 124 11.60 -1.45 18.09
N GLU A 125 11.82 -2.06 16.94
CA GLU A 125 10.75 -2.54 16.07
C GLU A 125 11.01 -3.94 15.58
N THR A 126 9.94 -4.60 15.13
CA THR A 126 10.01 -5.79 14.29
C THR A 126 9.40 -5.37 12.95
N LEU A 127 10.10 -5.63 11.85
CA LEU A 127 9.64 -5.17 10.56
C LEU A 127 9.95 -6.14 9.42
N CYS A 128 9.24 -5.98 8.32
CA CYS A 128 9.49 -6.70 7.08
C CYS A 128 8.98 -5.86 5.91
N TYR A 129 9.26 -6.32 4.70
CA TYR A 129 8.89 -5.59 3.49
C TYR A 129 8.16 -6.52 2.53
N ILE A 130 7.17 -5.95 1.86
CA ILE A 130 6.42 -6.61 0.79
C ILE A 130 6.79 -5.93 -0.53
N ARG A 131 6.92 -6.71 -1.59
CA ARG A 131 7.08 -6.20 -2.94
C ARG A 131 5.78 -6.39 -3.70
N ASP A 132 5.24 -5.30 -4.26
CA ASP A 132 4.04 -5.43 -5.09
C ASP A 132 4.42 -5.83 -6.53
N PRO A 133 3.44 -6.12 -7.40
CA PRO A 133 3.74 -6.61 -8.75
C PRO A 133 4.56 -5.65 -9.62
N ASP A 134 4.52 -4.35 -9.34
CA ASP A 134 5.29 -3.36 -10.09
C ASP A 134 6.64 -3.06 -9.47
N GLY A 135 6.94 -3.65 -8.31
CA GLY A 135 8.20 -3.42 -7.62
C GLY A 135 8.11 -2.37 -6.52
N TYR A 136 6.94 -1.82 -6.23
CA TYR A 136 6.78 -0.94 -5.08
C TYR A 136 6.99 -1.72 -3.80
N ILE A 137 7.64 -1.09 -2.85
CA ILE A 137 7.94 -1.70 -1.56
C ILE A 137 6.96 -1.17 -0.52
N ILE A 138 6.52 -2.05 0.35
CA ILE A 138 5.63 -1.71 1.45
C ILE A 138 6.32 -2.20 2.73
N GLU A 139 6.59 -1.29 3.64
CA GLU A 139 7.17 -1.65 4.93
C GLU A 139 6.07 -1.94 5.93
N VAL A 140 6.18 -3.07 6.62
CA VAL A 140 5.27 -3.45 7.69
C VAL A 140 6.07 -3.48 8.98
N ALA A 141 5.59 -2.79 10.02
CA ALA A 141 6.34 -2.69 11.27
C ALA A 141 5.43 -2.76 12.48
N GLN A 142 5.99 -3.28 13.55
CA GLN A 142 5.34 -3.35 14.87
C GLN A 142 6.32 -2.83 15.90
N ASN A 143 5.83 -1.99 16.81
CA ASN A 143 6.64 -1.53 17.93
C ASN A 143 6.87 -2.66 18.90
N LYS A 144 8.10 -2.79 19.40
CA LYS A 144 8.38 -3.67 20.54
C LYS A 144 7.81 -3.05 21.81
N PRO A 145 7.48 -3.88 22.81
CA PRO A 145 7.01 -3.37 24.09
C PRO A 145 8.00 -2.34 24.65
N GLY A 146 7.46 -1.21 25.11
CA GLY A 146 8.26 -0.14 25.68
C GLY A 146 8.86 0.84 24.68
N PHE A 147 8.78 0.55 23.38
CA PHE A 147 9.20 1.49 22.36
C PHE A 147 8.07 2.45 22.05
N ALA A 148 8.33 3.74 22.12
CA ALA A 148 7.32 4.75 21.86
C ALA A 148 7.86 5.83 20.93
N PHE A 149 6.98 6.38 20.11
CA PHE A 149 7.29 7.56 19.33
C PHE A 149 7.12 8.79 20.19
N GLY A 150 8.01 9.73 19.99
CA GLY A 150 7.88 11.03 20.63
C GLY A 150 6.63 11.77 20.21
#